data_1a1f56d0c19b5a8c3ac3bdcc4eb1e363
#
_entry.id   1a1f56d0c19b5a8c3ac3bdcc4eb1e363
#
_cell.length_a   1.000
_cell.length_b   1.000
_cell.length_c   1.000
_cell.angle_alpha   90.00
_cell.angle_beta   90.00
_cell.angle_gamma   90.00
#
_symmetry.space_group_name_H-M   'P 1'
#
loop_
_entity.id
_entity.type
_entity.pdbx_description
1 polymer ?
#
loop_
_entity_poly.entity_id
_entity_poly.type
_entity_poly.pdbx_seq_one_letter_code
_entity_poly.pdbx_strand_id
1 'polypeptide(L)'
;MAPTLQQAYRRRWWMACTAVLENLFFSAVLLGWGSLLIMLKNEGFYSSLCEAENTTNTTQGAQLQKPSCDDQEEMLNLGFTIGSFVLSATTLPLGIVMDRFGPRPTRLLGSACFAASCTLMALASWDTEVLSPLIFLALSLNGFGGICLTFSSLTLPNMFGNLRSTIMALMIGSYASSAITFPGIKLLCNAGVFFVVIMFTWSGLACLIFLNCALNWPAESFPAPEEGSYTKKIKLTGLALDHKVTGDRFYTHVTIVGQRLSQRSPSVEGDDISSQDAPGSSENPESVPFCKSLCSPIFLWSLLTMGITQLRVIFYMAAMNKMLEFLVTGGQEHETADLKQRAEETVEFYSSIFGAMQLLCLLTCPLIGYIMDWRIKDCVDTPAEGLALGDARDGVATKSARPRYLKIQKLTNAINAFTLTNILLVAFGITCLIHNLHLQFVTFVLHTVIRGFYHSACGGLYAAVFPSSHFGTLTGLQSLISALFALLQQLLFVAMVKPLKGDPFWVNLGLLLFSLLGFLLPSYLFYYRAQLQREYATDWEGPQKALRSSEVTA
;
A
#
# COMPACT_ATOMS: atom_id res chain seq x y z
N MET A 1 -26.79 9.16 18.98
CA MET A 1 -27.35 8.69 17.69
C MET A 1 -26.28 8.83 16.60
N ALA A 2 -26.19 7.89 15.66
CA ALA A 2 -25.29 8.03 14.53
C ALA A 2 -25.76 9.19 13.63
N PRO A 3 -24.86 10.01 13.06
CA PRO A 3 -25.24 11.03 12.12
C PRO A 3 -25.82 10.41 10.84
N THR A 4 -26.76 11.11 10.23
CA THR A 4 -27.34 10.69 8.95
C THR A 4 -26.37 10.95 7.81
N LEU A 5 -26.52 10.24 6.68
CA LEU A 5 -25.69 10.42 5.49
C LEU A 5 -25.72 11.89 5.01
N GLN A 6 -26.87 12.55 5.08
CA GLN A 6 -27.04 13.96 4.70
C GLN A 6 -26.21 14.92 5.60
N GLN A 7 -26.12 14.62 6.90
CA GLN A 7 -25.27 15.38 7.83
C GLN A 7 -23.78 15.16 7.52
N ALA A 8 -23.38 13.94 7.15
CA ALA A 8 -22.02 13.62 6.72
C ALA A 8 -21.64 14.39 5.46
N TYR A 9 -22.51 14.44 4.45
CA TYR A 9 -22.28 15.26 3.23
C TYR A 9 -22.08 16.75 3.53
N ARG A 10 -22.78 17.30 4.52
CA ARG A 10 -22.60 18.71 4.95
C ARG A 10 -21.24 18.94 5.59
N ARG A 11 -20.67 17.91 6.29
CA ARG A 11 -19.39 17.96 6.99
C ARG A 11 -18.25 17.31 6.21
N ARG A 12 -18.44 16.99 4.92
CA ARG A 12 -17.48 16.22 4.11
C ARG A 12 -16.06 16.78 4.11
N TRP A 13 -15.89 18.11 4.04
CA TRP A 13 -14.58 18.74 4.07
C TRP A 13 -13.89 18.58 5.42
N TRP A 14 -14.62 18.72 6.51
CA TRP A 14 -14.10 18.44 7.84
C TRP A 14 -13.62 16.98 7.95
N MET A 15 -14.45 16.04 7.52
CA MET A 15 -14.11 14.61 7.52
C MET A 15 -12.89 14.32 6.64
N ALA A 16 -12.76 14.95 5.48
CA ALA A 16 -11.60 14.77 4.61
C ALA A 16 -10.31 15.34 5.23
N CYS A 17 -10.35 16.56 5.75
CA CYS A 17 -9.18 17.17 6.40
C CYS A 17 -8.73 16.38 7.62
N THR A 18 -9.66 15.98 8.49
CA THR A 18 -9.32 15.15 9.66
C THR A 18 -8.79 13.78 9.24
N ALA A 19 -9.38 13.13 8.22
CA ALA A 19 -8.92 11.83 7.73
C ALA A 19 -7.51 11.88 7.13
N VAL A 20 -7.12 12.96 6.46
CA VAL A 20 -5.73 13.15 5.97
C VAL A 20 -4.75 13.21 7.15
N LEU A 21 -5.07 14.01 8.18
CA LEU A 21 -4.23 14.11 9.38
C LEU A 21 -4.19 12.79 10.15
N GLU A 22 -5.34 12.12 10.28
CA GLU A 22 -5.45 10.83 10.93
C GLU A 22 -4.66 9.75 10.16
N ASN A 23 -4.71 9.73 8.83
CA ASN A 23 -3.88 8.84 8.03
C ASN A 23 -2.39 9.14 8.19
N LEU A 24 -1.99 10.41 8.24
CA LEU A 24 -0.59 10.78 8.38
C LEU A 24 0.00 10.34 9.73
N PHE A 25 -0.78 10.49 10.82
CA PHE A 25 -0.26 10.28 12.17
C PHE A 25 -0.70 8.98 12.85
N PHE A 26 -1.68 8.23 12.28
CA PHE A 26 -2.27 7.07 12.95
C PHE A 26 -2.49 5.86 12.02
N SER A 27 -1.90 5.85 10.81
CA SER A 27 -2.10 4.72 9.90
C SER A 27 -0.89 3.76 9.88
N ALA A 28 -0.09 3.76 8.84
CA ALA A 28 1.06 2.86 8.72
C ALA A 28 2.32 3.40 9.40
N VAL A 29 2.18 4.02 10.57
CA VAL A 29 3.29 4.65 11.32
C VAL A 29 4.39 3.65 11.66
N LEU A 30 4.03 2.38 11.86
CA LEU A 30 4.97 1.27 12.11
C LEU A 30 6.06 1.15 11.04
N LEU A 31 5.81 1.63 9.82
CA LEU A 31 6.80 1.65 8.75
C LEU A 31 7.92 2.71 8.96
N GLY A 32 7.81 3.55 9.98
CA GLY A 32 8.89 4.38 10.52
C GLY A 32 9.79 3.63 11.52
N TRP A 33 9.93 2.30 11.35
CA TRP A 33 10.54 1.36 12.29
C TRP A 33 11.93 1.77 12.76
N GLY A 34 12.82 2.24 11.86
CA GLY A 34 14.19 2.60 12.21
C GLY A 34 14.27 3.59 13.38
N SER A 35 13.41 4.61 13.40
CA SER A 35 13.35 5.58 14.49
C SER A 35 12.70 5.02 15.75
N LEU A 36 11.65 4.19 15.60
CA LEU A 36 11.02 3.52 16.75
C LEU A 36 11.99 2.55 17.43
N LEU A 37 12.75 1.77 16.65
CA LEU A 37 13.74 0.84 17.17
C LEU A 37 14.76 1.55 18.06
N ILE A 38 15.28 2.70 17.62
CA ILE A 38 16.22 3.49 18.42
C ILE A 38 15.57 3.96 19.73
N MET A 39 14.34 4.45 19.69
CA MET A 39 13.62 4.87 20.90
C MET A 39 13.40 3.71 21.87
N LEU A 40 12.99 2.53 21.38
CA LEU A 40 12.77 1.35 22.23
C LEU A 40 14.09 0.83 22.84
N LYS A 41 15.21 0.88 22.11
CA LYS A 41 16.54 0.56 22.65
C LYS A 41 16.93 1.54 23.77
N ASN A 42 16.73 2.84 23.56
CA ASN A 42 17.04 3.89 24.55
C ASN A 42 16.19 3.77 25.83
N GLU A 43 14.92 3.33 25.70
CA GLU A 43 14.04 3.04 26.86
C GLU A 43 14.45 1.75 27.59
N GLY A 44 15.31 0.91 27.01
CA GLY A 44 15.83 -0.31 27.62
C GLY A 44 14.96 -1.56 27.42
N PHE A 45 14.06 -1.58 26.44
CA PHE A 45 13.30 -2.78 26.12
C PHE A 45 14.24 -3.95 25.77
N TYR A 46 14.05 -5.12 26.40
CA TYR A 46 14.87 -6.31 26.23
C TYR A 46 16.37 -6.11 26.53
N SER A 47 16.75 -5.09 27.31
CA SER A 47 18.14 -4.86 27.70
C SER A 47 18.72 -5.98 28.57
N SER A 48 17.87 -6.77 29.24
CA SER A 48 18.28 -7.94 30.01
C SER A 48 18.95 -9.04 29.16
N LEU A 49 18.68 -9.08 27.85
CA LEU A 49 19.35 -10.00 26.93
C LEU A 49 20.83 -9.64 26.70
N CYS A 50 21.23 -8.40 27.02
CA CYS A 50 22.58 -7.90 26.80
C CYS A 50 23.50 -8.02 28.03
N GLU A 51 23.01 -8.46 29.19
CA GLU A 51 23.77 -8.48 30.44
C GLU A 51 24.78 -9.63 30.56
N ALA A 52 24.69 -10.66 29.69
CA ALA A 52 25.54 -11.85 29.76
C ALA A 52 27.00 -11.64 29.26
N GLU A 53 27.30 -10.55 28.57
CA GLU A 53 28.59 -10.37 27.89
C GLU A 53 29.59 -9.41 28.57
N ASN A 54 29.21 -8.65 29.61
CA ASN A 54 30.04 -7.57 30.17
C ASN A 54 30.25 -7.60 31.70
N THR A 55 30.66 -8.75 32.26
CA THR A 55 31.04 -8.83 33.69
C THR A 55 32.53 -8.58 33.94
N THR A 56 33.23 -7.78 33.17
CA THR A 56 34.61 -7.36 33.51
C THR A 56 34.81 -5.87 33.18
N ASN A 57 34.94 -5.09 34.26
CA ASN A 57 35.43 -3.69 34.29
C ASN A 57 34.40 -2.56 34.00
N THR A 58 33.71 -2.12 35.03
CA THR A 58 33.13 -0.76 34.99
C THR A 58 33.47 0.04 36.22
N THR A 59 34.30 1.06 36.02
CA THR A 59 34.56 2.17 36.96
C THR A 59 33.31 3.07 37.01
N GLN A 60 32.89 3.41 38.22
CA GLN A 60 31.75 4.27 38.51
C GLN A 60 31.90 5.66 37.92
N GLY A 61 30.85 6.18 37.25
CA GLY A 61 30.68 7.62 37.09
C GLY A 61 30.31 8.16 35.70
N ALA A 62 29.35 7.57 34.98
CA ALA A 62 28.62 8.26 33.90
C ALA A 62 27.23 7.66 33.78
N GLN A 63 26.21 8.44 33.39
CA GLN A 63 24.86 7.94 33.13
C GLN A 63 24.94 6.78 32.15
N LEU A 64 24.74 5.53 32.67
CA LEU A 64 24.89 4.31 31.91
C LEU A 64 23.75 4.20 30.90
N GLN A 65 23.99 4.59 29.64
CA GLN A 65 23.28 4.02 28.53
C GLN A 65 23.64 2.53 28.48
N LYS A 66 22.67 1.65 28.81
CA LYS A 66 22.89 0.20 28.73
C LYS A 66 23.34 -0.15 27.30
N PRO A 67 24.42 -0.92 27.11
CA PRO A 67 24.90 -1.28 25.77
C PRO A 67 23.81 -2.05 25.03
N SER A 68 23.51 -1.66 23.82
CA SER A 68 22.63 -2.43 22.95
C SER A 68 23.38 -3.62 22.36
N CYS A 69 22.70 -4.75 22.17
CA CYS A 69 23.24 -5.98 21.61
C CYS A 69 22.37 -6.54 20.49
N ASP A 70 22.95 -7.47 19.72
CA ASP A 70 22.29 -8.08 18.57
C ASP A 70 21.02 -8.86 18.97
N ASP A 71 21.02 -9.53 20.13
CA ASP A 71 19.85 -10.29 20.62
C ASP A 71 18.67 -9.37 20.99
N GLN A 72 18.94 -8.20 21.55
CA GLN A 72 17.93 -7.17 21.80
C GLN A 72 17.29 -6.69 20.48
N GLU A 73 18.12 -6.40 19.50
CA GLU A 73 17.65 -5.91 18.20
C GLU A 73 16.87 -6.97 17.43
N GLU A 74 17.31 -8.24 17.49
CA GLU A 74 16.58 -9.36 16.91
C GLU A 74 15.19 -9.51 17.50
N MET A 75 15.06 -9.39 18.82
CA MET A 75 13.78 -9.52 19.51
C MET A 75 12.83 -8.36 19.18
N LEU A 76 13.33 -7.14 19.18
CA LEU A 76 12.53 -5.98 18.76
C LEU A 76 12.10 -6.07 17.29
N ASN A 77 12.98 -6.55 16.42
CA ASN A 77 12.71 -6.73 15.01
C ASN A 77 11.65 -7.82 14.74
N LEU A 78 11.58 -8.85 15.59
CA LEU A 78 10.47 -9.81 15.58
C LEU A 78 9.14 -9.10 15.85
N GLY A 79 9.10 -8.16 16.79
CA GLY A 79 7.92 -7.33 17.05
C GLY A 79 7.47 -6.53 15.83
N PHE A 80 8.41 -5.92 15.12
CA PHE A 80 8.13 -5.24 13.84
C PHE A 80 7.57 -6.20 12.79
N THR A 81 8.16 -7.39 12.68
CA THR A 81 7.71 -8.41 11.73
C THR A 81 6.25 -8.79 11.97
N ILE A 82 5.89 -9.04 13.24
CA ILE A 82 4.52 -9.39 13.62
C ILE A 82 3.57 -8.22 13.34
N GLY A 83 3.93 -7.01 13.75
CA GLY A 83 3.09 -5.82 13.53
C GLY A 83 2.87 -5.51 12.04
N SER A 84 3.91 -5.60 11.22
CA SER A 84 3.82 -5.37 9.77
C SER A 84 3.06 -6.49 9.04
N PHE A 85 3.16 -7.73 9.53
CA PHE A 85 2.33 -8.84 9.06
C PHE A 85 0.85 -8.58 9.36
N VAL A 86 0.50 -8.22 10.59
CA VAL A 86 -0.89 -7.92 11.00
C VAL A 86 -1.44 -6.77 10.16
N LEU A 87 -0.65 -5.70 9.96
CA LEU A 87 -1.04 -4.56 9.13
C LEU A 87 -1.44 -5.01 7.70
N SER A 88 -0.68 -5.89 7.10
CA SER A 88 -0.93 -6.34 5.72
C SER A 88 -1.98 -7.45 5.63
N ALA A 89 -1.96 -8.42 6.53
CA ALA A 89 -2.87 -9.58 6.54
C ALA A 89 -4.32 -9.17 6.84
N THR A 90 -4.51 -8.15 7.67
CA THR A 90 -5.84 -7.65 8.07
C THR A 90 -6.63 -7.05 6.89
N THR A 91 -5.96 -6.66 5.80
CA THR A 91 -6.63 -6.04 4.63
C THR A 91 -7.73 -6.92 4.05
N LEU A 92 -7.53 -8.23 3.99
CA LEU A 92 -8.53 -9.18 3.45
C LEU A 92 -9.80 -9.26 4.30
N PRO A 93 -9.76 -9.58 5.61
CA PRO A 93 -10.96 -9.62 6.44
C PRO A 93 -11.60 -8.25 6.62
N LEU A 94 -10.80 -7.18 6.61
CA LEU A 94 -11.28 -5.81 6.79
C LEU A 94 -12.20 -5.35 5.65
N GLY A 95 -11.88 -5.72 4.40
CA GLY A 95 -12.76 -5.49 3.26
C GLY A 95 -14.15 -6.08 3.50
N ILE A 96 -14.22 -7.35 3.93
CA ILE A 96 -15.48 -8.05 4.21
C ILE A 96 -16.28 -7.38 5.33
N VAL A 97 -15.59 -6.99 6.41
CA VAL A 97 -16.22 -6.32 7.57
C VAL A 97 -16.77 -4.95 7.16
N MET A 98 -16.02 -4.19 6.39
CA MET A 98 -16.43 -2.86 5.92
C MET A 98 -17.65 -2.92 5.01
N ASP A 99 -17.76 -3.96 4.17
CA ASP A 99 -18.89 -4.15 3.27
C ASP A 99 -20.19 -4.47 4.03
N ARG A 100 -20.08 -5.26 5.11
CA ARG A 100 -21.24 -5.64 5.91
C ARG A 100 -21.69 -4.58 6.90
N PHE A 101 -20.76 -3.90 7.54
CA PHE A 101 -21.03 -3.03 8.70
C PHE A 101 -20.75 -1.55 8.43
N GLY A 102 -20.22 -1.22 7.24
CA GLY A 102 -19.86 0.14 6.87
C GLY A 102 -18.54 0.64 7.51
N PRO A 103 -18.12 1.87 7.19
CA PRO A 103 -16.81 2.39 7.61
C PRO A 103 -16.74 2.79 9.08
N ARG A 104 -17.87 3.12 9.71
CA ARG A 104 -17.90 3.64 11.09
C ARG A 104 -17.46 2.63 12.13
N PRO A 105 -18.00 1.40 12.22
CA PRO A 105 -17.56 0.41 13.21
C PRO A 105 -16.08 0.07 13.07
N THR A 106 -15.62 -0.08 11.83
CA THR A 106 -14.21 -0.34 11.50
C THR A 106 -13.30 0.75 12.02
N ARG A 107 -13.69 2.01 11.84
CA ARG A 107 -12.92 3.17 12.28
C ARG A 107 -12.91 3.33 13.81
N LEU A 108 -14.05 3.07 14.47
CA LEU A 108 -14.14 3.06 15.94
C LEU A 108 -13.25 1.96 16.53
N LEU A 109 -13.31 0.76 15.99
CA LEU A 109 -12.45 -0.35 16.39
C LEU A 109 -10.97 -0.02 16.16
N GLY A 110 -10.64 0.52 14.98
CA GLY A 110 -9.27 0.91 14.64
C GLY A 110 -8.68 1.96 15.57
N SER A 111 -9.43 3.03 15.88
CA SER A 111 -8.97 4.07 16.81
C SER A 111 -8.84 3.58 18.24
N ALA A 112 -9.74 2.70 18.70
CA ALA A 112 -9.64 2.07 20.02
C ALA A 112 -8.40 1.15 20.13
N CYS A 113 -8.15 0.32 19.12
CA CYS A 113 -6.95 -0.53 19.09
C CYS A 113 -5.67 0.30 19.02
N PHE A 114 -5.67 1.40 18.28
CA PHE A 114 -4.51 2.29 18.21
C PHE A 114 -4.25 2.99 19.55
N ALA A 115 -5.29 3.47 20.23
CA ALA A 115 -5.18 4.03 21.57
C ALA A 115 -4.64 3.01 22.57
N ALA A 116 -5.16 1.77 22.54
CA ALA A 116 -4.67 0.67 23.37
C ALA A 116 -3.19 0.35 23.07
N SER A 117 -2.78 0.36 21.81
CA SER A 117 -1.38 0.17 21.40
C SER A 117 -0.46 1.20 22.08
N CYS A 118 -0.77 2.50 21.93
CA CYS A 118 0.02 3.56 22.53
C CYS A 118 0.05 3.47 24.07
N THR A 119 -1.07 3.14 24.70
CA THR A 119 -1.16 2.91 26.15
C THR A 119 -0.28 1.74 26.59
N LEU A 120 -0.31 0.62 25.86
CA LEU A 120 0.54 -0.55 26.15
C LEU A 120 2.03 -0.23 26.01
N MET A 121 2.42 0.57 24.98
CA MET A 121 3.82 1.02 24.85
C MET A 121 4.24 1.89 26.05
N ALA A 122 3.37 2.80 26.50
CA ALA A 122 3.64 3.64 27.66
C ALA A 122 3.73 2.84 28.96
N LEU A 123 2.84 1.86 29.17
CA LEU A 123 2.86 0.99 30.34
C LEU A 123 4.11 0.07 30.35
N ALA A 124 4.46 -0.47 29.18
CA ALA A 124 5.62 -1.34 29.06
C ALA A 124 6.94 -0.63 29.33
N SER A 125 7.03 0.68 29.10
CA SER A 125 8.24 1.46 29.39
C SER A 125 8.41 1.81 30.89
N TRP A 126 7.40 1.57 31.74
CA TRP A 126 7.57 1.73 33.20
C TRP A 126 8.43 0.63 33.82
N ASP A 127 8.31 -0.59 33.33
CA ASP A 127 9.11 -1.73 33.78
C ASP A 127 9.49 -2.58 32.58
N THR A 128 10.56 -2.19 31.92
CA THR A 128 11.02 -2.85 30.69
C THR A 128 11.62 -4.23 30.94
N GLU A 129 11.94 -4.61 32.19
CA GLU A 129 12.43 -5.96 32.49
C GLU A 129 11.30 -7.00 32.46
N VAL A 130 10.14 -6.64 32.99
CA VAL A 130 8.98 -7.56 33.10
C VAL A 130 7.99 -7.38 31.95
N LEU A 131 7.75 -6.13 31.52
CA LEU A 131 6.68 -5.79 30.60
C LEU A 131 7.10 -5.69 29.12
N SER A 132 8.39 -5.93 28.78
CA SER A 132 8.86 -5.93 27.39
C SER A 132 8.02 -6.79 26.44
N PRO A 133 7.49 -7.97 26.80
CA PRO A 133 6.64 -8.76 25.91
C PRO A 133 5.37 -8.06 25.45
N LEU A 134 4.86 -7.07 26.19
CA LEU A 134 3.69 -6.29 25.78
C LEU A 134 3.92 -5.49 24.49
N ILE A 135 5.18 -5.24 24.12
CA ILE A 135 5.50 -4.54 22.87
C ILE A 135 5.00 -5.31 21.63
N PHE A 136 5.00 -6.64 21.65
CA PHE A 136 4.47 -7.46 20.55
C PHE A 136 2.97 -7.22 20.35
N LEU A 137 2.21 -7.20 21.44
CA LEU A 137 0.79 -6.90 21.38
C LEU A 137 0.56 -5.45 20.97
N ALA A 138 1.33 -4.51 21.50
CA ALA A 138 1.24 -3.10 21.16
C ALA A 138 1.48 -2.85 19.68
N LEU A 139 2.55 -3.42 19.09
CA LEU A 139 2.86 -3.29 17.67
C LEU A 139 1.81 -3.96 16.77
N SER A 140 1.25 -5.09 17.21
CA SER A 140 0.16 -5.78 16.50
C SER A 140 -1.11 -4.92 16.47
N LEU A 141 -1.49 -4.34 17.61
CA LEU A 141 -2.64 -3.42 17.71
C LEU A 141 -2.40 -2.12 16.94
N ASN A 142 -1.15 -1.64 16.85
CA ASN A 142 -0.78 -0.49 16.05
C ASN A 142 -1.02 -0.76 14.56
N GLY A 143 -0.50 -1.89 14.05
CA GLY A 143 -0.70 -2.30 12.67
C GLY A 143 -2.17 -2.51 12.33
N PHE A 144 -2.93 -3.21 13.17
CA PHE A 144 -4.36 -3.44 13.00
C PHE A 144 -5.15 -2.13 13.03
N GLY A 145 -4.93 -1.29 14.05
CA GLY A 145 -5.63 -0.02 14.20
C GLY A 145 -5.37 0.93 13.03
N GLY A 146 -4.11 1.02 12.61
CA GLY A 146 -3.70 1.89 11.51
C GLY A 146 -4.34 1.52 10.17
N ILE A 147 -4.40 0.22 9.83
CA ILE A 147 -5.03 -0.21 8.58
C ILE A 147 -6.55 -0.02 8.60
N CYS A 148 -7.21 -0.19 9.75
CA CYS A 148 -8.64 0.08 9.92
C CYS A 148 -8.97 1.56 9.65
N LEU A 149 -8.16 2.49 10.16
CA LEU A 149 -8.33 3.92 9.92
C LEU A 149 -8.14 4.27 8.45
N THR A 150 -7.13 3.68 7.81
CA THR A 150 -6.86 3.90 6.38
C THR A 150 -8.00 3.43 5.50
N PHE A 151 -8.40 2.16 5.63
CA PHE A 151 -9.46 1.58 4.78
C PHE A 151 -10.77 2.34 4.91
N SER A 152 -11.15 2.72 6.14
CA SER A 152 -12.35 3.52 6.34
C SER A 152 -12.25 4.91 5.68
N SER A 153 -11.08 5.55 5.67
CA SER A 153 -10.88 6.86 5.04
C SER A 153 -10.94 6.80 3.50
N LEU A 154 -10.60 5.67 2.89
CA LEU A 154 -10.67 5.46 1.44
C LEU A 154 -12.11 5.44 0.89
N THR A 155 -13.13 5.42 1.74
CA THR A 155 -14.54 5.56 1.33
C THR A 155 -14.98 7.03 1.17
N LEU A 156 -14.28 7.98 1.80
CA LEU A 156 -14.61 9.41 1.79
C LEU A 156 -14.63 10.06 0.40
N PRO A 157 -13.72 9.73 -0.53
CA PRO A 157 -13.72 10.30 -1.88
C PRO A 157 -15.06 10.19 -2.61
N ASN A 158 -15.88 9.18 -2.30
CA ASN A 158 -17.20 8.99 -2.89
C ASN A 158 -18.14 10.19 -2.69
N MET A 159 -17.91 11.01 -1.65
CA MET A 159 -18.69 12.21 -1.37
C MET A 159 -18.31 13.44 -2.21
N PHE A 160 -17.22 13.38 -2.98
CA PHE A 160 -16.61 14.57 -3.58
C PHE A 160 -16.83 14.70 -5.08
N GLY A 161 -17.59 13.80 -5.74
CA GLY A 161 -17.91 13.90 -7.16
C GLY A 161 -16.68 14.20 -8.03
N ASN A 162 -16.61 15.41 -8.60
CA ASN A 162 -15.51 15.81 -9.51
C ASN A 162 -14.12 15.87 -8.86
N LEU A 163 -14.02 15.97 -7.53
CA LEU A 163 -12.75 15.99 -6.80
C LEU A 163 -12.37 14.62 -6.22
N ARG A 164 -13.12 13.57 -6.57
CA ARG A 164 -12.95 12.22 -6.02
C ARG A 164 -11.52 11.73 -6.18
N SER A 165 -10.92 11.83 -7.37
CA SER A 165 -9.55 11.38 -7.63
C SER A 165 -8.51 12.14 -6.81
N THR A 166 -8.69 13.45 -6.67
CA THR A 166 -7.78 14.29 -5.87
C THR A 166 -7.81 13.92 -4.40
N ILE A 167 -9.02 13.74 -3.83
CA ILE A 167 -9.18 13.34 -2.44
C ILE A 167 -8.64 11.91 -2.21
N MET A 168 -8.87 11.00 -3.17
CA MET A 168 -8.32 9.64 -3.12
C MET A 168 -6.79 9.65 -3.12
N ALA A 169 -6.15 10.38 -4.04
CA ALA A 169 -4.70 10.51 -4.10
C ALA A 169 -4.13 11.09 -2.80
N LEU A 170 -4.85 12.05 -2.20
CA LEU A 170 -4.46 12.65 -0.93
C LEU A 170 -4.55 11.65 0.24
N MET A 171 -5.60 10.82 0.29
CA MET A 171 -5.75 9.77 1.31
C MET A 171 -4.64 8.73 1.20
N ILE A 172 -4.31 8.27 -0.02
CA ILE A 172 -3.25 7.30 -0.25
C ILE A 172 -1.88 7.91 0.08
N GLY A 173 -1.64 9.11 -0.40
CA GLY A 173 -0.38 9.83 -0.14
C GLY A 173 -0.16 10.05 1.36
N SER A 174 -1.17 10.44 2.12
CA SER A 174 -1.08 10.61 3.57
C SER A 174 -0.81 9.28 4.29
N TYR A 175 -1.46 8.20 3.88
CA TYR A 175 -1.17 6.85 4.38
C TYR A 175 0.30 6.44 4.10
N ALA A 176 0.75 6.59 2.86
CA ALA A 176 2.10 6.20 2.47
C ALA A 176 3.17 7.04 3.19
N SER A 177 2.86 8.30 3.52
CA SER A 177 3.77 9.21 4.22
C SER A 177 3.77 9.07 5.73
N SER A 178 2.87 8.26 6.31
CA SER A 178 2.71 8.13 7.77
C SER A 178 3.95 7.61 8.51
N ALA A 179 4.88 6.98 7.81
CA ALA A 179 6.15 6.53 8.36
C ALA A 179 7.03 7.68 8.93
N ILE A 180 6.72 8.95 8.61
CA ILE A 180 7.40 10.13 9.20
C ILE A 180 7.05 10.33 10.68
N THR A 181 5.97 9.74 11.17
CA THR A 181 5.47 9.99 12.53
C THR A 181 6.47 9.59 13.60
N PHE A 182 7.08 8.40 13.52
CA PHE A 182 8.10 7.99 14.49
C PHE A 182 9.38 8.82 14.44
N PRO A 183 9.94 9.18 13.28
CA PRO A 183 11.00 10.20 13.22
C PRO A 183 10.62 11.51 13.90
N GLY A 184 9.38 12.00 13.71
CA GLY A 184 8.88 13.20 14.39
C GLY A 184 8.77 13.01 15.92
N ILE A 185 8.30 11.88 16.39
CA ILE A 185 8.25 11.53 17.82
C ILE A 185 9.67 11.47 18.41
N LYS A 186 10.62 10.87 17.68
CA LYS A 186 12.01 10.80 18.11
C LYS A 186 12.63 12.20 18.31
N LEU A 187 12.29 13.17 17.45
CA LEU A 187 12.73 14.55 17.65
C LEU A 187 12.19 15.15 18.95
N LEU A 188 10.95 14.80 19.34
CA LEU A 188 10.40 15.23 20.63
C LEU A 188 11.11 14.56 21.81
N CYS A 189 11.44 13.27 21.70
CA CYS A 189 12.26 12.57 22.71
C CYS A 189 13.65 13.23 22.85
N ASN A 190 14.30 13.56 21.74
CA ASN A 190 15.60 14.25 21.73
C ASN A 190 15.52 15.67 22.31
N ALA A 191 14.35 16.33 22.20
CA ALA A 191 14.09 17.62 22.85
C ALA A 191 13.83 17.51 24.37
N GLY A 192 13.93 16.30 24.95
CA GLY A 192 13.79 16.05 26.39
C GLY A 192 12.38 15.68 26.87
N VAL A 193 11.45 15.39 25.94
CA VAL A 193 10.12 14.92 26.34
C VAL A 193 10.18 13.40 26.57
N PHE A 194 9.71 12.94 27.73
CA PHE A 194 9.71 11.52 28.09
C PHE A 194 8.84 10.70 27.15
N PHE A 195 9.32 9.53 26.74
CA PHE A 195 8.62 8.60 25.85
C PHE A 195 7.21 8.24 26.36
N VAL A 196 7.07 7.97 27.66
CA VAL A 196 5.78 7.68 28.33
C VAL A 196 4.76 8.80 28.09
N VAL A 197 5.19 10.07 28.26
CA VAL A 197 4.31 11.24 28.08
C VAL A 197 3.85 11.35 26.64
N ILE A 198 4.75 11.13 25.69
CA ILE A 198 4.42 11.17 24.27
C ILE A 198 3.41 10.08 23.92
N MET A 199 3.63 8.84 24.39
CA MET A 199 2.74 7.71 24.10
C MET A 199 1.35 7.91 24.73
N PHE A 200 1.23 8.39 25.96
CA PHE A 200 -0.08 8.70 26.55
C PHE A 200 -0.78 9.87 25.83
N THR A 201 -0.03 10.90 25.45
CA THR A 201 -0.59 12.02 24.67
C THR A 201 -1.13 11.52 23.33
N TRP A 202 -0.37 10.66 22.65
CA TRP A 202 -0.76 10.07 21.37
C TRP A 202 -1.96 9.13 21.52
N SER A 203 -2.05 8.36 22.61
CA SER A 203 -3.25 7.59 22.97
C SER A 203 -4.46 8.50 23.17
N GLY A 204 -4.29 9.63 23.87
CA GLY A 204 -5.34 10.65 24.04
C GLY A 204 -5.83 11.22 22.70
N LEU A 205 -4.91 11.50 21.77
CA LEU A 205 -5.27 11.92 20.42
C LEU A 205 -6.04 10.84 19.65
N ALA A 206 -5.69 9.55 19.81
CA ALA A 206 -6.44 8.45 19.24
C ALA A 206 -7.86 8.34 19.82
N CYS A 207 -8.05 8.64 21.11
CA CYS A 207 -9.38 8.76 21.71
C CYS A 207 -10.17 9.95 21.12
N LEU A 208 -9.52 11.06 20.78
CA LEU A 208 -10.19 12.15 20.06
C LEU A 208 -10.62 11.74 18.64
N ILE A 209 -9.84 10.89 17.94
CA ILE A 209 -10.25 10.30 16.67
C ILE A 209 -11.49 9.43 16.86
N PHE A 210 -11.52 8.61 17.90
CA PHE A 210 -12.69 7.80 18.25
C PHE A 210 -13.93 8.68 18.43
N LEU A 211 -13.82 9.77 19.19
CA LEU A 211 -14.92 10.72 19.41
C LEU A 211 -15.32 11.43 18.10
N ASN A 212 -14.35 11.89 17.30
CA ASN A 212 -14.62 12.49 16.00
C ASN A 212 -15.38 11.52 15.08
N CYS A 213 -14.99 10.25 15.08
CA CYS A 213 -15.70 9.21 14.35
C CYS A 213 -17.12 9.00 14.87
N ALA A 214 -17.30 8.87 16.17
CA ALA A 214 -18.60 8.67 16.80
C ALA A 214 -19.59 9.80 16.50
N LEU A 215 -19.10 11.04 16.37
CA LEU A 215 -19.92 12.24 16.15
C LEU A 215 -20.15 12.59 14.68
N ASN A 216 -19.23 12.24 13.77
CA ASN A 216 -19.26 12.74 12.39
C ASN A 216 -19.44 11.63 11.34
N TRP A 217 -19.11 10.38 11.64
CA TRP A 217 -19.19 9.30 10.66
C TRP A 217 -20.54 8.60 10.68
N PRO A 218 -21.21 8.46 9.50
CA PRO A 218 -22.50 7.76 9.40
C PRO A 218 -22.31 6.24 9.57
N ALA A 219 -23.39 5.57 9.95
CA ALA A 219 -23.41 4.10 10.00
C ALA A 219 -23.48 3.48 8.60
N GLU A 220 -24.08 4.22 7.67
CA GLU A 220 -24.27 3.80 6.28
C GLU A 220 -22.99 4.01 5.46
N SER A 221 -22.76 3.13 4.48
CA SER A 221 -21.67 3.28 3.51
C SER A 221 -21.93 4.45 2.56
N PHE A 222 -20.87 5.11 2.09
CA PHE A 222 -21.00 6.18 1.10
C PHE A 222 -21.29 5.57 -0.27
N PRO A 223 -22.43 5.91 -0.93
CA PRO A 223 -22.81 5.35 -2.22
C PRO A 223 -21.79 5.70 -3.30
N ALA A 224 -21.54 4.77 -4.22
CA ALA A 224 -20.69 5.02 -5.37
C ALA A 224 -21.37 5.97 -6.36
N PRO A 225 -20.61 6.80 -7.11
CA PRO A 225 -21.18 7.84 -8.01
C PRO A 225 -22.02 7.31 -9.17
N GLU A 226 -21.96 6.01 -9.48
CA GLU A 226 -22.76 5.38 -10.53
C GLU A 226 -24.26 5.24 -10.17
N GLU A 227 -24.60 5.38 -8.88
CA GLU A 227 -25.98 5.28 -8.39
C GLU A 227 -26.68 6.63 -8.20
N GLY A 228 -26.00 7.75 -8.38
CA GLY A 228 -26.54 9.08 -8.16
C GLY A 228 -26.29 10.04 -9.32
N SER A 229 -27.31 10.40 -10.09
CA SER A 229 -27.24 11.48 -11.07
C SER A 229 -27.14 12.84 -10.36
N TYR A 230 -25.95 13.30 -10.04
CA TYR A 230 -25.71 14.64 -9.53
C TYR A 230 -25.17 15.56 -10.62
N THR A 231 -26.08 16.19 -11.38
CA THR A 231 -25.79 17.36 -12.20
C THR A 231 -25.93 18.63 -11.36
N LYS A 232 -24.87 19.06 -10.71
CA LYS A 232 -24.70 20.47 -10.31
C LYS A 232 -23.28 20.91 -10.68
N LYS A 233 -23.17 21.52 -11.86
CA LYS A 233 -21.95 22.17 -12.34
C LYS A 233 -21.68 23.40 -11.48
N ILE A 234 -20.69 23.34 -10.59
CA ILE A 234 -20.10 24.53 -9.98
C ILE A 234 -18.92 24.93 -10.87
N LYS A 235 -19.09 25.99 -11.66
CA LYS A 235 -17.99 26.61 -12.40
C LYS A 235 -17.12 27.36 -11.39
N LEU A 236 -15.96 26.82 -11.04
CA LEU A 236 -14.85 27.60 -10.53
C LEU A 236 -14.01 28.05 -11.73
N THR A 237 -14.20 29.29 -12.15
CA THR A 237 -13.36 29.97 -13.13
C THR A 237 -12.00 30.22 -12.53
N GLY A 238 -10.95 29.51 -13.06
CA GLY A 238 -9.58 29.92 -12.86
C GLY A 238 -8.48 28.88 -12.74
N LEU A 239 -8.78 27.61 -12.44
CA LEU A 239 -7.73 26.56 -12.45
C LEU A 239 -8.31 25.26 -13.00
N ALA A 240 -8.17 25.09 -14.31
CA ALA A 240 -8.46 23.83 -14.98
C ALA A 240 -7.28 22.85 -14.78
N LEU A 241 -7.21 22.24 -13.63
CA LEU A 241 -6.42 21.02 -13.41
C LEU A 241 -7.39 19.85 -13.56
N ASP A 242 -7.60 19.44 -14.79
CA ASP A 242 -8.37 18.26 -15.16
C ASP A 242 -7.46 17.01 -15.02
N HIS A 243 -7.21 16.62 -13.77
CA HIS A 243 -6.44 15.43 -13.46
C HIS A 243 -7.35 14.27 -13.05
N LYS A 244 -7.74 13.46 -14.03
CA LYS A 244 -8.19 12.08 -13.77
C LYS A 244 -6.96 11.24 -13.39
N VAL A 245 -6.68 11.17 -12.10
CA VAL A 245 -5.57 10.35 -11.56
C VAL A 245 -6.04 8.90 -11.34
N THR A 246 -5.21 7.92 -11.65
CA THR A 246 -5.46 6.46 -11.61
C THR A 246 -5.78 5.91 -10.23
N GLY A 247 -5.41 6.62 -9.16
CA GLY A 247 -5.82 6.28 -7.81
C GLY A 247 -7.33 6.13 -7.69
N ASP A 248 -8.08 6.88 -8.51
CA ASP A 248 -9.53 6.85 -8.56
C ASP A 248 -10.10 5.48 -9.00
N ARG A 249 -9.53 4.85 -10.01
CA ARG A 249 -10.03 3.55 -10.51
C ARG A 249 -9.62 2.37 -9.65
N PHE A 250 -8.44 2.41 -9.04
CA PHE A 250 -7.97 1.35 -8.16
C PHE A 250 -8.84 1.23 -6.91
N TYR A 251 -9.08 2.33 -6.21
CA TYR A 251 -9.84 2.33 -4.97
C TYR A 251 -11.35 2.40 -5.19
N THR A 252 -11.82 2.94 -6.30
CA THR A 252 -13.22 2.83 -6.71
C THR A 252 -13.61 1.36 -6.88
N HIS A 253 -12.76 0.55 -7.51
CA HIS A 253 -13.03 -0.88 -7.64
C HIS A 253 -12.96 -1.62 -6.31
N VAL A 254 -12.05 -1.30 -5.40
CA VAL A 254 -12.05 -1.87 -4.04
C VAL A 254 -13.37 -1.55 -3.31
N THR A 255 -13.88 -0.33 -3.45
CA THR A 255 -15.12 0.11 -2.80
C THR A 255 -16.37 -0.46 -3.48
N ILE A 256 -16.41 -0.54 -4.82
CA ILE A 256 -17.55 -1.09 -5.60
C ILE A 256 -17.67 -2.60 -5.41
N VAL A 257 -16.56 -3.32 -5.33
CA VAL A 257 -16.59 -4.78 -5.09
C VAL A 257 -17.03 -5.07 -3.66
N GLY A 258 -16.64 -4.25 -2.71
CA GLY A 258 -17.19 -4.27 -1.40
C GLY A 258 -18.71 -4.17 -1.41
N GLN A 259 -19.27 -3.18 -2.08
CA GLN A 259 -20.73 -2.98 -2.19
C GLN A 259 -21.48 -4.12 -2.91
N ARG A 260 -20.90 -4.69 -3.98
CA ARG A 260 -21.57 -5.80 -4.72
C ARG A 260 -21.58 -7.14 -3.96
N LEU A 261 -20.61 -7.37 -3.08
CA LEU A 261 -20.63 -8.55 -2.19
C LEU A 261 -21.71 -8.43 -1.11
N SER A 262 -22.14 -7.20 -0.76
CA SER A 262 -23.21 -6.97 0.22
C SER A 262 -24.64 -7.00 -0.38
N GLN A 263 -24.78 -6.91 -1.71
CA GLN A 263 -26.06 -7.00 -2.42
C GLN A 263 -26.48 -8.44 -2.77
N ARG A 264 -26.19 -9.42 -1.93
CA ARG A 264 -26.88 -10.69 -2.01
C ARG A 264 -28.28 -10.50 -1.42
N SER A 265 -29.26 -10.35 -2.31
CA SER A 265 -30.68 -10.16 -2.01
C SER A 265 -31.21 -11.06 -0.90
N PRO A 266 -32.06 -10.55 -0.02
CA PRO A 266 -32.91 -11.43 0.77
C PRO A 266 -33.84 -12.17 -0.18
N SER A 267 -33.87 -13.48 -0.03
CA SER A 267 -34.88 -14.38 -0.63
C SER A 267 -36.26 -13.89 -0.23
N VAL A 268 -37.02 -13.39 -1.16
CA VAL A 268 -38.49 -13.28 -1.02
C VAL A 268 -39.07 -14.56 -1.57
N GLU A 269 -39.62 -15.36 -0.67
CA GLU A 269 -40.58 -16.38 -0.96
C GLU A 269 -41.87 -15.74 -1.46
N GLY A 270 -42.47 -16.35 -2.50
CA GLY A 270 -43.90 -16.27 -2.69
C GLY A 270 -44.39 -15.67 -4.00
N ASP A 271 -44.84 -16.53 -4.83
CA ASP A 271 -46.08 -16.63 -5.62
C ASP A 271 -45.96 -16.55 -7.14
N ASP A 272 -46.45 -17.64 -7.65
CA ASP A 272 -46.84 -17.94 -9.02
C ASP A 272 -47.56 -16.81 -9.75
N ILE A 273 -47.23 -16.62 -11.03
CA ILE A 273 -48.23 -16.60 -12.13
C ILE A 273 -47.50 -16.75 -13.48
N SER A 274 -48.05 -17.65 -14.23
CA SER A 274 -47.73 -18.14 -15.56
C SER A 274 -47.69 -17.10 -16.68
N SER A 275 -46.92 -17.48 -17.67
CA SER A 275 -47.19 -17.52 -19.11
C SER A 275 -46.54 -16.47 -20.06
N GLN A 276 -45.90 -17.09 -21.01
CA GLN A 276 -45.82 -16.83 -22.47
C GLN A 276 -44.61 -16.09 -23.02
N ASP A 277 -43.78 -16.93 -23.63
CA ASP A 277 -43.07 -16.85 -24.91
C ASP A 277 -42.76 -15.49 -25.55
N ALA A 278 -41.45 -15.18 -25.60
CA ALA A 278 -40.79 -14.69 -26.82
C ALA A 278 -39.27 -14.95 -26.75
N PRO A 279 -38.62 -15.49 -27.80
CA PRO A 279 -37.19 -15.76 -27.80
C PRO A 279 -36.41 -14.49 -28.17
N GLY A 280 -35.88 -13.84 -27.17
CA GLY A 280 -34.90 -12.79 -27.30
C GLY A 280 -33.67 -13.20 -26.50
N SER A 281 -32.66 -13.76 -27.19
CA SER A 281 -31.35 -14.09 -26.64
C SER A 281 -30.62 -12.85 -26.15
N SER A 282 -30.82 -12.47 -24.90
CA SER A 282 -29.85 -11.69 -24.16
C SER A 282 -28.91 -12.67 -23.48
N GLU A 283 -27.78 -12.97 -24.12
CA GLU A 283 -26.65 -13.64 -23.51
C GLU A 283 -26.26 -12.83 -22.26
N ASN A 284 -26.62 -13.37 -21.10
CA ASN A 284 -26.01 -12.95 -19.84
C ASN A 284 -24.50 -13.16 -19.97
N PRO A 285 -23.65 -12.14 -19.77
CA PRO A 285 -22.22 -12.34 -19.80
C PRO A 285 -21.89 -13.40 -18.75
N GLU A 286 -21.43 -14.57 -19.20
CA GLU A 286 -21.02 -15.71 -18.38
C GLU A 286 -20.18 -15.18 -17.21
N SER A 287 -20.66 -15.36 -15.99
CA SER A 287 -19.93 -15.01 -14.78
C SER A 287 -18.70 -15.91 -14.72
N VAL A 288 -17.54 -15.37 -15.09
CA VAL A 288 -16.27 -16.10 -15.02
C VAL A 288 -16.12 -16.67 -13.61
N PRO A 289 -15.96 -17.98 -13.42
CA PRO A 289 -15.83 -18.55 -12.09
C PRO A 289 -14.58 -18.01 -11.38
N PHE A 290 -14.71 -17.68 -10.09
CA PHE A 290 -13.62 -17.08 -9.29
C PHE A 290 -12.33 -17.91 -9.35
N CYS A 291 -12.43 -19.24 -9.33
CA CYS A 291 -11.28 -20.15 -9.45
C CYS A 291 -10.45 -19.93 -10.73
N LYS A 292 -11.10 -19.56 -11.85
CA LYS A 292 -10.42 -19.27 -13.11
C LYS A 292 -9.56 -17.98 -12.99
N SER A 293 -10.04 -16.97 -12.29
CA SER A 293 -9.28 -15.77 -12.00
C SER A 293 -8.13 -16.04 -11.03
N LEU A 294 -8.34 -16.87 -10.02
CA LEU A 294 -7.35 -17.27 -9.02
C LEU A 294 -6.20 -18.08 -9.63
N CYS A 295 -6.50 -19.03 -10.51
CA CYS A 295 -5.51 -19.87 -11.20
C CYS A 295 -4.93 -19.20 -12.45
N SER A 296 -5.27 -17.95 -12.73
CA SER A 296 -4.72 -17.22 -13.87
C SER A 296 -3.21 -17.03 -13.74
N PRO A 297 -2.42 -17.30 -14.79
CA PRO A 297 -0.97 -17.08 -14.75
C PRO A 297 -0.60 -15.62 -14.44
N ILE A 298 -1.44 -14.64 -14.84
CA ILE A 298 -1.23 -13.22 -14.51
C ILE A 298 -1.30 -13.02 -13.01
N PHE A 299 -2.30 -13.62 -12.34
CA PHE A 299 -2.42 -13.53 -10.89
C PHE A 299 -1.25 -14.20 -10.18
N LEU A 300 -0.85 -15.41 -10.59
CA LEU A 300 0.25 -16.15 -9.97
C LEU A 300 1.59 -15.41 -10.11
N TRP A 301 1.92 -14.89 -11.30
CA TRP A 301 3.13 -14.09 -11.48
C TRP A 301 3.07 -12.77 -10.71
N SER A 302 1.89 -12.15 -10.59
CA SER A 302 1.74 -10.96 -9.76
C SER A 302 1.95 -11.26 -8.29
N LEU A 303 1.46 -12.39 -7.76
CA LEU A 303 1.72 -12.82 -6.38
C LEU A 303 3.22 -12.95 -6.09
N LEU A 304 3.94 -13.60 -7.00
CA LEU A 304 5.39 -13.77 -6.86
C LEU A 304 6.11 -12.41 -6.87
N THR A 305 5.81 -11.56 -7.85
CA THR A 305 6.44 -10.23 -7.98
C THR A 305 6.14 -9.35 -6.77
N MET A 306 4.88 -9.34 -6.31
CA MET A 306 4.47 -8.55 -5.16
C MET A 306 5.06 -9.09 -3.86
N GLY A 307 5.11 -10.42 -3.70
CA GLY A 307 5.72 -11.07 -2.53
C GLY A 307 7.22 -10.75 -2.40
N ILE A 308 7.96 -10.86 -3.49
CA ILE A 308 9.40 -10.54 -3.52
C ILE A 308 9.63 -9.04 -3.23
N THR A 309 8.84 -8.17 -3.84
CA THR A 309 8.96 -6.72 -3.64
C THR A 309 8.64 -6.35 -2.19
N GLN A 310 7.56 -6.90 -1.64
CA GLN A 310 7.16 -6.67 -0.24
C GLN A 310 8.24 -7.16 0.73
N LEU A 311 8.75 -8.38 0.54
CA LEU A 311 9.83 -8.93 1.37
C LEU A 311 11.03 -7.98 1.38
N ARG A 312 11.45 -7.51 0.21
CA ARG A 312 12.62 -6.66 0.09
C ARG A 312 12.42 -5.28 0.74
N VAL A 313 11.25 -4.67 0.53
CA VAL A 313 10.90 -3.37 1.12
C VAL A 313 10.86 -3.46 2.65
N ILE A 314 10.21 -4.50 3.20
CA ILE A 314 10.09 -4.70 4.65
C ILE A 314 11.44 -5.08 5.27
N PHE A 315 12.21 -5.96 4.62
CA PHE A 315 13.54 -6.33 5.09
C PHE A 315 14.47 -5.10 5.22
N TYR A 316 14.47 -4.23 4.21
CA TYR A 316 15.29 -3.02 4.27
C TYR A 316 14.89 -2.11 5.45
N MET A 317 13.59 -1.93 5.70
CA MET A 317 13.13 -1.13 6.84
C MET A 317 13.53 -1.72 8.19
N ALA A 318 13.53 -3.05 8.29
CA ALA A 318 13.92 -3.77 9.49
C ALA A 318 15.43 -3.71 9.75
N ALA A 319 16.23 -3.90 8.68
CA ALA A 319 17.67 -4.08 8.77
C ALA A 319 18.48 -2.78 8.55
N MET A 320 17.83 -1.67 8.15
CA MET A 320 18.50 -0.43 7.74
C MET A 320 19.47 0.10 8.80
N ASN A 321 19.06 0.12 10.08
CA ASN A 321 19.91 0.64 11.16
C ASN A 321 21.18 -0.21 11.30
N LYS A 322 21.05 -1.55 11.25
CA LYS A 322 22.19 -2.46 11.32
C LYS A 322 23.10 -2.36 10.09
N MET A 323 22.52 -2.17 8.90
CA MET A 323 23.29 -1.92 7.68
C MET A 323 24.08 -0.61 7.76
N LEU A 324 23.49 0.45 8.30
CA LEU A 324 24.17 1.74 8.51
C LEU A 324 25.30 1.62 9.53
N GLU A 325 25.05 0.92 10.64
CA GLU A 325 26.06 0.62 11.67
C GLU A 325 27.25 -0.12 11.04
N PHE A 326 27.00 -1.18 10.27
CA PHE A 326 28.04 -1.93 9.55
C PHE A 326 28.85 -1.05 8.58
N LEU A 327 28.19 -0.11 7.87
CA LEU A 327 28.88 0.81 6.95
C LEU A 327 29.84 1.75 7.67
N VAL A 328 29.59 2.09 8.93
CA VAL A 328 30.44 2.97 9.74
C VAL A 328 31.54 2.19 10.44
N THR A 329 31.21 1.03 11.02
CA THR A 329 32.14 0.21 11.81
C THR A 329 33.03 -0.71 10.96
N GLY A 330 32.62 -0.99 9.72
CA GLY A 330 33.30 -1.92 8.83
C GLY A 330 33.26 -3.38 9.32
N GLY A 331 32.36 -3.71 10.25
CA GLY A 331 32.20 -5.05 10.83
C GLY A 331 33.34 -5.45 11.77
N GLN A 332 34.02 -4.49 12.39
CA GLN A 332 35.09 -4.77 13.36
C GLN A 332 34.50 -5.36 14.66
N GLU A 333 35.01 -6.52 15.11
CA GLU A 333 34.55 -7.22 16.34
C GLU A 333 34.95 -6.45 17.63
N HIS A 334 35.96 -5.61 17.60
CA HIS A 334 36.42 -4.79 18.73
C HIS A 334 36.26 -3.30 18.41
N GLU A 335 35.08 -2.79 18.63
CA GLU A 335 34.77 -1.37 18.43
C GLU A 335 35.39 -0.54 19.57
N THR A 336 36.10 0.54 19.20
CA THR A 336 36.48 1.57 20.17
C THR A 336 35.23 2.34 20.59
N ALA A 337 35.19 2.85 21.83
CA ALA A 337 34.03 3.62 22.33
C ALA A 337 33.70 4.82 21.44
N ASP A 338 34.72 5.47 20.85
CA ASP A 338 34.58 6.59 19.91
C ASP A 338 33.91 6.14 18.58
N LEU A 339 34.30 4.98 18.05
CA LEU A 339 33.71 4.43 16.81
C LEU A 339 32.24 4.06 17.01
N LYS A 340 31.90 3.45 18.16
CA LYS A 340 30.53 3.09 18.52
C LYS A 340 29.65 4.34 18.64
N GLN A 341 30.12 5.39 19.32
CA GLN A 341 29.39 6.64 19.42
C GLN A 341 29.15 7.27 18.06
N ARG A 342 30.15 7.30 17.18
CA ARG A 342 29.98 7.81 15.79
C ARG A 342 28.99 6.98 14.98
N ALA A 343 28.98 5.66 15.15
CA ALA A 343 28.03 4.80 14.49
C ALA A 343 26.60 5.11 14.95
N GLU A 344 26.37 5.24 16.27
CA GLU A 344 25.07 5.60 16.84
C GLU A 344 24.58 6.97 16.33
N GLU A 345 25.41 8.01 16.35
CA GLU A 345 25.06 9.34 15.84
C GLU A 345 24.74 9.30 14.32
N THR A 346 25.50 8.53 13.55
CA THR A 346 25.27 8.38 12.10
C THR A 346 23.97 7.64 11.83
N VAL A 347 23.72 6.53 12.50
CA VAL A 347 22.47 5.76 12.34
C VAL A 347 21.27 6.61 12.70
N GLU A 348 21.37 7.39 13.79
CA GLU A 348 20.31 8.32 14.20
C GLU A 348 19.99 9.37 13.13
N PHE A 349 21.03 10.01 12.57
CA PHE A 349 20.89 11.01 11.52
C PHE A 349 20.26 10.42 10.25
N TYR A 350 20.80 9.31 9.73
CA TYR A 350 20.31 8.70 8.50
C TYR A 350 18.90 8.11 8.66
N SER A 351 18.59 7.52 9.81
CA SER A 351 17.24 7.02 10.11
C SER A 351 16.20 8.16 10.13
N SER A 352 16.57 9.32 10.67
CA SER A 352 15.69 10.51 10.67
C SER A 352 15.45 11.03 9.25
N ILE A 353 16.50 11.07 8.41
CA ILE A 353 16.36 11.47 7.00
C ILE A 353 15.52 10.47 6.22
N PHE A 354 15.73 9.16 6.41
CA PHE A 354 14.92 8.13 5.78
C PHE A 354 13.42 8.34 6.09
N GLY A 355 13.10 8.60 7.35
CA GLY A 355 11.74 8.91 7.76
C GLY A 355 11.18 10.17 7.08
N ALA A 356 11.97 11.26 7.01
CA ALA A 356 11.57 12.50 6.35
C ALA A 356 11.33 12.28 4.84
N MET A 357 12.16 11.46 4.19
CA MET A 357 12.01 11.14 2.77
C MET A 357 10.72 10.36 2.45
N GLN A 358 10.07 9.72 3.43
CA GLN A 358 8.76 9.08 3.21
C GLN A 358 7.68 10.08 2.79
N LEU A 359 7.84 11.39 3.05
CA LEU A 359 6.96 12.42 2.51
C LEU A 359 6.95 12.49 0.97
N LEU A 360 7.99 12.01 0.30
CA LEU A 360 8.02 11.91 -1.15
C LEU A 360 6.90 11.01 -1.71
N CYS A 361 6.32 10.12 -0.89
CA CYS A 361 5.17 9.32 -1.30
C CYS A 361 3.96 10.19 -1.70
N LEU A 362 3.80 11.37 -1.11
CA LEU A 362 2.75 12.32 -1.53
C LEU A 362 2.89 12.75 -2.99
N LEU A 363 4.12 12.81 -3.50
CA LEU A 363 4.42 13.19 -4.89
C LEU A 363 4.48 11.97 -5.82
N THR A 364 5.00 10.84 -5.34
CA THR A 364 5.23 9.64 -6.17
C THR A 364 3.95 8.85 -6.43
N CYS A 365 2.98 8.83 -5.51
CA CYS A 365 1.69 8.16 -5.72
C CYS A 365 0.90 8.74 -6.91
N PRO A 366 0.77 10.06 -7.10
CA PRO A 366 0.16 10.62 -8.31
C PRO A 366 0.92 10.30 -9.60
N LEU A 367 2.25 10.21 -9.54
CA LEU A 367 3.10 9.96 -10.71
C LEU A 367 2.84 8.58 -11.33
N ILE A 368 2.83 7.52 -10.51
CA ILE A 368 2.53 6.18 -11.02
C ILE A 368 1.09 6.12 -11.53
N GLY A 369 0.19 6.83 -10.87
CA GLY A 369 -1.15 7.01 -11.33
C GLY A 369 -1.23 7.53 -12.75
N TYR A 370 -0.52 8.59 -13.05
CA TYR A 370 -0.44 9.16 -14.39
C TYR A 370 0.10 8.16 -15.43
N ILE A 371 1.11 7.34 -15.08
CA ILE A 371 1.63 6.28 -15.96
C ILE A 371 0.53 5.25 -16.26
N MET A 372 -0.25 4.86 -15.25
CA MET A 372 -1.32 3.87 -15.42
C MET A 372 -2.50 4.39 -16.25
N ASP A 373 -2.74 5.71 -16.28
CA ASP A 373 -3.83 6.34 -17.06
C ASP A 373 -3.38 6.89 -18.42
N TRP A 374 -2.12 6.70 -18.78
CA TRP A 374 -1.56 7.24 -20.02
C TRP A 374 -2.39 6.86 -21.25
N ARG A 375 -2.89 7.86 -21.97
CA ARG A 375 -3.67 7.72 -23.22
C ARG A 375 -4.94 6.86 -23.15
N ILE A 376 -5.52 6.66 -21.96
CA ILE A 376 -6.77 5.88 -21.82
C ILE A 376 -7.97 6.64 -22.41
N LYS A 377 -7.95 7.97 -22.41
CA LYS A 377 -9.07 8.80 -22.89
C LYS A 377 -9.33 8.67 -24.40
N ASP A 378 -8.32 8.28 -25.18
CA ASP A 378 -8.37 8.19 -26.64
C ASP A 378 -8.73 6.77 -27.13
N CYS A 379 -9.20 5.89 -26.24
CA CYS A 379 -9.44 4.48 -26.53
C CYS A 379 -10.92 4.16 -26.66
N VAL A 380 -11.22 3.16 -27.50
CA VAL A 380 -12.55 2.59 -27.76
C VAL A 380 -12.72 1.31 -26.94
N ASP A 381 -13.92 1.07 -26.38
CA ASP A 381 -14.15 -0.05 -25.47
C ASP A 381 -14.28 -1.41 -26.21
N THR A 382 -14.90 -1.43 -27.38
CA THR A 382 -15.15 -2.65 -28.16
C THR A 382 -14.78 -2.51 -29.64
N PRO A 383 -14.49 -3.63 -30.36
CA PRO A 383 -14.28 -3.61 -31.80
C PRO A 383 -15.48 -3.06 -32.60
N ALA A 384 -16.71 -3.30 -32.12
CA ALA A 384 -17.93 -2.81 -32.73
C ALA A 384 -18.06 -1.27 -32.68
N GLU A 385 -17.66 -0.64 -31.58
CA GLU A 385 -17.61 0.84 -31.47
C GLU A 385 -16.52 1.45 -32.37
N GLY A 386 -15.41 0.72 -32.55
CA GLY A 386 -14.34 1.14 -33.47
C GLY A 386 -14.78 1.16 -34.93
N LEU A 387 -15.62 0.22 -35.34
CA LEU A 387 -16.23 0.16 -36.65
C LEU A 387 -17.23 1.32 -36.87
N ALA A 388 -18.11 1.59 -35.92
CA ALA A 388 -19.08 2.67 -35.99
C ALA A 388 -18.43 4.08 -36.03
N LEU A 389 -17.28 4.27 -35.40
CA LEU A 389 -16.51 5.52 -35.46
C LEU A 389 -15.72 5.65 -36.79
N GLY A 390 -15.34 4.54 -37.41
CA GLY A 390 -14.70 4.50 -38.74
C GLY A 390 -15.65 4.99 -39.82
N ASP A 391 -16.88 4.47 -39.85
CA ASP A 391 -17.90 4.85 -40.85
C ASP A 391 -18.36 6.32 -40.72
N ALA A 392 -18.29 6.91 -39.53
CA ALA A 392 -18.64 8.33 -39.32
C ALA A 392 -17.54 9.32 -39.76
N ARG A 393 -16.32 8.87 -40.01
CA ARG A 393 -15.16 9.71 -40.39
C ARG A 393 -14.75 9.64 -41.86
N ASP A 394 -15.34 8.78 -42.66
CA ASP A 394 -14.99 8.60 -44.09
C ASP A 394 -15.42 9.73 -45.02
N GLY A 395 -15.76 10.91 -44.50
CA GLY A 395 -15.95 12.13 -45.30
C GLY A 395 -14.66 12.88 -45.68
N VAL A 396 -13.48 12.51 -45.15
CA VAL A 396 -12.18 13.12 -45.48
C VAL A 396 -11.10 12.05 -45.42
N ALA A 397 -10.48 11.76 -46.55
CA ALA A 397 -9.41 10.77 -46.74
C ALA A 397 -8.13 11.15 -45.96
N THR A 398 -8.11 10.88 -44.69
CA THR A 398 -6.89 10.83 -43.88
C THR A 398 -6.65 9.38 -43.45
N LYS A 399 -5.42 8.86 -43.66
CA LYS A 399 -4.98 7.51 -43.36
C LYS A 399 -5.64 7.01 -42.05
N SER A 400 -6.55 6.05 -42.17
CA SER A 400 -7.29 5.40 -41.11
C SER A 400 -6.32 4.82 -40.07
N ALA A 401 -6.08 5.55 -38.97
CA ALA A 401 -5.34 5.05 -37.83
C ALA A 401 -6.19 3.98 -37.13
N ARG A 402 -5.66 2.75 -37.00
CA ARG A 402 -6.35 1.66 -36.28
C ARG A 402 -6.84 2.13 -34.91
N PRO A 403 -8.09 1.82 -34.53
CA PRO A 403 -8.64 2.23 -33.25
C PRO A 403 -7.81 1.63 -32.11
N ARG A 404 -7.60 2.41 -31.04
CA ARG A 404 -6.91 1.96 -29.83
C ARG A 404 -7.91 1.34 -28.88
N TYR A 405 -7.74 0.06 -28.57
CA TYR A 405 -8.61 -0.65 -27.66
C TYR A 405 -8.21 -0.41 -26.21
N LEU A 406 -9.19 -0.08 -25.38
CA LEU A 406 -9.01 0.28 -23.96
C LEU A 406 -8.27 -0.81 -23.17
N LYS A 407 -8.63 -2.09 -23.37
CA LYS A 407 -8.01 -3.21 -22.67
C LYS A 407 -6.53 -3.36 -23.01
N ILE A 408 -6.16 -3.20 -24.30
CA ILE A 408 -4.77 -3.26 -24.77
C ILE A 408 -3.96 -2.08 -24.22
N GLN A 409 -4.55 -0.87 -24.18
CA GLN A 409 -3.87 0.31 -23.65
C GLN A 409 -3.62 0.18 -22.14
N LYS A 410 -4.62 -0.25 -21.36
CA LYS A 410 -4.46 -0.52 -19.92
C LYS A 410 -3.36 -1.56 -19.66
N LEU A 411 -3.32 -2.63 -20.45
CA LEU A 411 -2.30 -3.66 -20.34
C LEU A 411 -0.91 -3.12 -20.67
N THR A 412 -0.81 -2.27 -21.71
CA THR A 412 0.46 -1.60 -22.06
C THR A 412 0.96 -0.70 -20.95
N ASN A 413 0.06 0.08 -20.33
CA ASN A 413 0.39 0.93 -19.19
C ASN A 413 0.86 0.11 -17.98
N ALA A 414 0.20 -1.03 -17.71
CA ALA A 414 0.62 -1.94 -16.65
C ALA A 414 2.01 -2.55 -16.92
N ILE A 415 2.31 -2.97 -18.16
CA ILE A 415 3.65 -3.44 -18.55
C ILE A 415 4.70 -2.38 -18.25
N ASN A 416 4.47 -1.14 -18.70
CA ASN A 416 5.39 -0.03 -18.47
C ASN A 416 5.59 0.26 -16.97
N ALA A 417 4.51 0.26 -16.18
CA ALA A 417 4.56 0.49 -14.75
C ALA A 417 5.36 -0.60 -14.01
N PHE A 418 5.10 -1.88 -14.30
CA PHE A 418 5.84 -2.99 -13.68
C PHE A 418 7.30 -3.04 -14.14
N THR A 419 7.57 -2.78 -15.42
CA THR A 419 8.95 -2.71 -15.93
C THR A 419 9.72 -1.59 -15.22
N LEU A 420 9.15 -0.40 -15.12
CA LEU A 420 9.76 0.72 -14.40
C LEU A 420 9.99 0.38 -12.92
N THR A 421 8.99 -0.17 -12.25
CA THR A 421 9.09 -0.55 -10.84
C THR A 421 10.19 -1.60 -10.62
N ASN A 422 10.31 -2.60 -11.51
CA ASN A 422 11.35 -3.63 -11.40
C ASN A 422 12.76 -3.07 -11.72
N ILE A 423 12.89 -2.14 -12.68
CA ILE A 423 14.16 -1.45 -12.93
C ILE A 423 14.60 -0.66 -11.69
N LEU A 424 13.67 0.08 -11.07
CA LEU A 424 13.94 0.80 -9.84
C LEU A 424 14.30 -0.16 -8.68
N LEU A 425 13.64 -1.32 -8.59
CA LEU A 425 13.94 -2.33 -7.59
C LEU A 425 15.34 -2.94 -7.77
N VAL A 426 15.78 -3.14 -9.00
CA VAL A 426 17.16 -3.57 -9.32
C VAL A 426 18.16 -2.48 -8.97
N ALA A 427 17.89 -1.22 -9.37
CA ALA A 427 18.74 -0.07 -9.01
C ALA A 427 18.87 0.08 -7.48
N PHE A 428 17.75 -0.05 -6.75
CA PHE A 428 17.75 -0.09 -5.28
C PHE A 428 18.64 -1.22 -4.74
N GLY A 429 18.58 -2.41 -5.37
CA GLY A 429 19.41 -3.53 -4.98
C GLY A 429 20.89 -3.30 -5.20
N ILE A 430 21.25 -2.68 -6.29
CA ILE A 430 22.64 -2.34 -6.60
C ILE A 430 23.17 -1.32 -5.59
N THR A 431 22.37 -0.29 -5.26
CA THR A 431 22.78 0.71 -4.25
C THR A 431 22.96 0.12 -2.86
N CYS A 432 22.19 -0.93 -2.49
CA CYS A 432 22.36 -1.65 -1.23
C CYS A 432 23.64 -2.50 -1.16
N LEU A 433 24.23 -2.91 -2.31
CA LEU A 433 25.47 -3.69 -2.35
C LEU A 433 26.72 -2.81 -2.26
N ILE A 434 26.61 -1.51 -2.55
CA ILE A 434 27.75 -0.62 -2.57
C ILE A 434 27.98 -0.05 -1.16
N HIS A 435 29.14 -0.35 -0.58
CA HIS A 435 29.56 0.12 0.74
C HIS A 435 29.92 1.63 0.71
N ASN A 436 28.92 2.48 0.56
CA ASN A 436 29.08 3.93 0.58
C ASN A 436 27.93 4.60 1.33
N LEU A 437 28.26 5.26 2.42
CA LEU A 437 27.29 5.90 3.30
C LEU A 437 26.50 7.02 2.59
N HIS A 438 27.16 7.84 1.75
CA HIS A 438 26.46 8.90 1.00
C HIS A 438 25.48 8.36 -0.04
N LEU A 439 25.74 7.18 -0.60
CA LEU A 439 24.84 6.55 -1.56
C LEU A 439 23.50 6.12 -0.91
N GLN A 440 23.45 6.00 0.41
CA GLN A 440 22.22 5.65 1.13
C GLN A 440 21.09 6.68 0.91
N PHE A 441 21.40 7.96 0.65
CA PHE A 441 20.37 8.94 0.27
C PHE A 441 19.63 8.51 -1.02
N VAL A 442 20.36 8.03 -2.02
CA VAL A 442 19.77 7.52 -3.26
C VAL A 442 18.96 6.25 -2.97
N THR A 443 19.48 5.37 -2.13
CA THR A 443 18.81 4.15 -1.68
C THR A 443 17.46 4.47 -1.01
N PHE A 444 17.41 5.49 -0.16
CA PHE A 444 16.20 5.95 0.53
C PHE A 444 15.14 6.49 -0.45
N VAL A 445 15.58 7.29 -1.43
CA VAL A 445 14.68 7.79 -2.49
C VAL A 445 14.11 6.63 -3.30
N LEU A 446 14.97 5.71 -3.75
CA LEU A 446 14.55 4.53 -4.52
C LEU A 446 13.55 3.66 -3.73
N HIS A 447 13.85 3.38 -2.45
CA HIS A 447 12.96 2.64 -1.57
C HIS A 447 11.57 3.30 -1.48
N THR A 448 11.53 4.61 -1.26
CA THR A 448 10.28 5.38 -1.11
C THR A 448 9.46 5.37 -2.40
N VAL A 449 10.12 5.55 -3.55
CA VAL A 449 9.46 5.52 -4.87
C VAL A 449 8.89 4.14 -5.16
N ILE A 450 9.68 3.07 -4.94
CA ILE A 450 9.23 1.68 -5.16
C ILE A 450 8.03 1.38 -4.28
N ARG A 451 8.06 1.77 -3.01
CA ARG A 451 6.97 1.56 -2.06
C ARG A 451 5.65 2.21 -2.53
N GLY A 452 5.72 3.41 -3.11
CA GLY A 452 4.55 4.07 -3.69
C GLY A 452 4.05 3.40 -4.98
N PHE A 453 4.96 2.86 -5.79
CA PHE A 453 4.66 2.37 -7.12
C PHE A 453 4.05 0.98 -7.15
N TYR A 454 4.60 0.01 -6.41
CA TYR A 454 4.26 -1.39 -6.61
C TYR A 454 2.80 -1.72 -6.28
N HIS A 455 2.23 -1.13 -5.24
CA HIS A 455 0.81 -1.31 -4.90
C HIS A 455 -0.11 -0.72 -5.96
N SER A 456 0.19 0.49 -6.43
CA SER A 456 -0.61 1.17 -7.45
C SER A 456 -0.56 0.45 -8.79
N ALA A 457 0.61 -0.05 -9.19
CA ALA A 457 0.78 -0.82 -10.41
C ALA A 457 -0.02 -2.14 -10.37
N CYS A 458 0.01 -2.86 -9.25
CA CYS A 458 -0.74 -4.10 -9.07
C CYS A 458 -2.25 -3.88 -9.17
N GLY A 459 -2.75 -2.86 -8.50
CA GLY A 459 -4.16 -2.53 -8.55
C GLY A 459 -4.65 -2.14 -9.94
N GLY A 460 -3.86 -1.33 -10.64
CA GLY A 460 -4.17 -0.98 -12.02
C GLY A 460 -4.19 -2.18 -12.96
N LEU A 461 -3.28 -3.15 -12.77
CA LEU A 461 -3.27 -4.41 -13.53
C LEU A 461 -4.54 -5.23 -13.25
N TYR A 462 -4.91 -5.41 -11.99
CA TYR A 462 -6.10 -6.20 -11.63
C TYR A 462 -7.38 -5.57 -12.15
N ALA A 463 -7.50 -4.23 -12.09
CA ALA A 463 -8.61 -3.51 -12.69
C ALA A 463 -8.67 -3.59 -14.23
N ALA A 464 -7.54 -3.89 -14.90
CA ALA A 464 -7.48 -4.03 -16.35
C ALA A 464 -7.85 -5.44 -16.82
N VAL A 465 -7.50 -6.47 -16.04
CA VAL A 465 -7.53 -7.88 -16.49
C VAL A 465 -8.70 -8.66 -15.88
N PHE A 466 -9.02 -8.43 -14.61
CA PHE A 466 -10.02 -9.22 -13.89
C PHE A 466 -11.39 -8.54 -13.82
N PRO A 467 -12.48 -9.34 -13.73
CA PRO A 467 -13.81 -8.79 -13.49
C PRO A 467 -13.86 -7.97 -12.19
N SER A 468 -14.65 -6.90 -12.20
CA SER A 468 -14.82 -6.02 -11.03
C SER A 468 -15.32 -6.78 -9.78
N SER A 469 -16.11 -7.85 -9.95
CA SER A 469 -16.59 -8.71 -8.87
C SER A 469 -15.49 -9.47 -8.13
N HIS A 470 -14.36 -9.76 -8.78
CA HIS A 470 -13.25 -10.53 -8.18
C HIS A 470 -12.11 -9.63 -7.67
N PHE A 471 -12.11 -8.35 -8.04
CA PHE A 471 -10.99 -7.43 -7.80
C PHE A 471 -10.62 -7.29 -6.32
N GLY A 472 -11.59 -7.04 -5.44
CA GLY A 472 -11.34 -6.84 -4.01
C GLY A 472 -10.78 -8.09 -3.34
N THR A 473 -11.37 -9.25 -3.63
CA THR A 473 -10.92 -10.53 -3.07
C THR A 473 -9.51 -10.89 -3.56
N LEU A 474 -9.21 -10.70 -4.86
CA LEU A 474 -7.87 -10.94 -5.41
C LEU A 474 -6.83 -9.99 -4.81
N THR A 475 -7.16 -8.71 -4.65
CA THR A 475 -6.25 -7.73 -4.02
C THR A 475 -6.01 -8.06 -2.54
N GLY A 476 -7.05 -8.42 -1.80
CA GLY A 476 -6.92 -8.82 -0.40
C GLY A 476 -6.09 -10.11 -0.24
N LEU A 477 -6.32 -11.09 -1.10
CA LEU A 477 -5.55 -12.34 -1.11
C LEU A 477 -4.07 -12.09 -1.49
N GLN A 478 -3.83 -11.23 -2.47
CA GLN A 478 -2.47 -10.81 -2.83
C GLN A 478 -1.75 -10.16 -1.65
N SER A 479 -2.41 -9.25 -0.93
CA SER A 479 -1.83 -8.61 0.25
C SER A 479 -1.51 -9.62 1.36
N LEU A 480 -2.41 -10.59 1.61
CA LEU A 480 -2.18 -11.64 2.60
C LEU A 480 -0.99 -12.53 2.22
N ILE A 481 -0.91 -12.97 0.96
CA ILE A 481 0.19 -13.82 0.49
C ILE A 481 1.51 -13.04 0.52
N SER A 482 1.51 -11.78 0.10
CA SER A 482 2.72 -10.93 0.19
C SER A 482 3.16 -10.71 1.64
N ALA A 483 2.21 -10.62 2.59
CA ALA A 483 2.52 -10.54 4.02
C ALA A 483 3.18 -11.83 4.54
N LEU A 484 2.73 -13.00 4.08
CA LEU A 484 3.38 -14.29 4.40
C LEU A 484 4.81 -14.34 3.87
N PHE A 485 5.05 -13.87 2.64
CA PHE A 485 6.41 -13.73 2.10
C PHE A 485 7.26 -12.77 2.96
N ALA A 486 6.67 -11.68 3.43
CA ALA A 486 7.38 -10.69 4.25
C ALA A 486 7.81 -11.24 5.62
N LEU A 487 7.20 -12.31 6.15
CA LEU A 487 7.67 -12.98 7.38
C LEU A 487 9.10 -13.53 7.25
N LEU A 488 9.52 -13.89 6.04
CA LEU A 488 10.89 -14.35 5.78
C LEU A 488 11.95 -13.29 6.13
N GLN A 489 11.54 -12.00 6.25
CA GLN A 489 12.47 -10.95 6.62
C GLN A 489 13.14 -11.20 7.99
N GLN A 490 12.43 -11.81 8.96
CA GLN A 490 13.00 -12.12 10.26
C GLN A 490 14.15 -13.13 10.15
N LEU A 491 13.93 -14.17 9.34
CA LEU A 491 14.97 -15.18 9.09
C LEU A 491 16.19 -14.56 8.39
N LEU A 492 15.96 -13.67 7.41
CA LEU A 492 17.03 -12.96 6.71
C LEU A 492 17.78 -12.00 7.63
N PHE A 493 17.05 -11.34 8.55
CA PHE A 493 17.66 -10.46 9.54
C PHE A 493 18.58 -11.25 10.50
N VAL A 494 18.09 -12.34 11.06
CA VAL A 494 18.89 -13.24 11.92
C VAL A 494 20.09 -13.81 11.18
N ALA A 495 19.90 -14.19 9.90
CA ALA A 495 20.99 -14.67 9.06
C ALA A 495 22.05 -13.60 8.79
N MET A 496 21.64 -12.34 8.67
CA MET A 496 22.56 -11.21 8.50
C MET A 496 23.36 -10.95 9.79
N VAL A 497 22.67 -10.91 10.94
CA VAL A 497 23.28 -10.51 12.22
C VAL A 497 24.22 -11.60 12.75
N LYS A 498 23.77 -12.87 12.85
CA LYS A 498 24.50 -13.95 13.49
C LYS A 498 25.55 -14.59 12.59
N PRO A 499 25.22 -15.40 11.54
CA PRO A 499 26.23 -16.08 10.75
C PRO A 499 27.07 -15.16 9.86
N LEU A 500 26.51 -14.02 9.41
CA LEU A 500 27.22 -13.06 8.56
C LEU A 500 27.84 -11.89 9.34
N LYS A 501 27.79 -11.91 10.68
CA LYS A 501 28.41 -10.90 11.57
C LYS A 501 28.03 -9.45 11.22
N GLY A 502 26.77 -9.25 10.85
CA GLY A 502 26.22 -7.94 10.46
C GLY A 502 26.47 -7.55 9.00
N ASP A 503 27.24 -8.30 8.19
CA ASP A 503 27.47 -8.01 6.79
C ASP A 503 26.17 -8.16 5.96
N PRO A 504 25.63 -7.06 5.40
CA PRO A 504 24.40 -7.11 4.61
C PRO A 504 24.62 -7.61 3.17
N PHE A 505 25.87 -7.73 2.71
CA PHE A 505 26.20 -7.97 1.30
C PHE A 505 25.52 -9.21 0.73
N TRP A 506 25.68 -10.36 1.39
CA TRP A 506 25.16 -11.63 0.89
C TRP A 506 23.64 -11.70 0.87
N VAL A 507 22.99 -11.15 1.88
CA VAL A 507 21.52 -11.10 1.94
C VAL A 507 20.99 -10.16 0.86
N ASN A 508 21.57 -8.97 0.68
CA ASN A 508 21.19 -8.04 -0.37
C ASN A 508 21.44 -8.59 -1.77
N LEU A 509 22.53 -9.34 -1.98
CA LEU A 509 22.81 -10.02 -3.23
C LEU A 509 21.76 -11.09 -3.54
N GLY A 510 21.41 -11.92 -2.56
CA GLY A 510 20.34 -12.91 -2.70
C GLY A 510 19.00 -12.26 -3.05
N LEU A 511 18.61 -11.19 -2.34
CA LEU A 511 17.40 -10.43 -2.61
C LEU A 511 17.43 -9.72 -3.97
N LEU A 512 18.60 -9.26 -4.44
CA LEU A 512 18.75 -8.69 -5.78
C LEU A 512 18.49 -9.74 -6.86
N LEU A 513 19.12 -10.92 -6.73
CA LEU A 513 18.90 -12.04 -7.67
C LEU A 513 17.42 -12.48 -7.68
N PHE A 514 16.79 -12.55 -6.51
CA PHE A 514 15.36 -12.85 -6.39
C PHE A 514 14.49 -11.77 -7.06
N SER A 515 14.88 -10.50 -6.98
CA SER A 515 14.15 -9.39 -7.59
C SER A 515 14.14 -9.46 -9.13
N LEU A 516 15.12 -10.11 -9.75
CA LEU A 516 15.14 -10.33 -11.21
C LEU A 516 13.95 -11.20 -11.67
N LEU A 517 13.43 -12.07 -10.82
CA LEU A 517 12.22 -12.86 -11.12
C LEU A 517 10.98 -11.95 -11.31
N GLY A 518 11.00 -10.75 -10.79
CA GLY A 518 9.94 -9.76 -11.00
C GLY A 518 9.72 -9.39 -12.47
N PHE A 519 10.73 -9.55 -13.34
CA PHE A 519 10.61 -9.31 -14.78
C PHE A 519 9.80 -10.39 -15.51
N LEU A 520 9.53 -11.52 -14.90
CA LEU A 520 8.68 -12.57 -15.48
C LEU A 520 7.24 -12.07 -15.68
N LEU A 521 6.71 -11.26 -14.75
CA LEU A 521 5.39 -10.68 -14.88
C LEU A 521 5.25 -9.75 -16.11
N PRO A 522 6.05 -8.67 -16.27
CA PRO A 522 5.93 -7.84 -17.47
C PRO A 522 6.24 -8.59 -18.75
N SER A 523 7.13 -9.58 -18.75
CA SER A 523 7.41 -10.45 -19.92
C SER A 523 6.18 -11.28 -20.31
N TYR A 524 5.51 -11.89 -19.33
CA TYR A 524 4.27 -12.62 -19.56
C TYR A 524 3.13 -11.70 -20.02
N LEU A 525 2.99 -10.51 -19.44
CA LEU A 525 2.00 -9.51 -19.85
C LEU A 525 2.25 -9.03 -21.28
N PHE A 526 3.50 -8.91 -21.69
CA PHE A 526 3.86 -8.57 -23.07
C PHE A 526 3.40 -9.66 -24.05
N TYR A 527 3.64 -10.93 -23.71
CA TYR A 527 3.15 -12.07 -24.50
C TYR A 527 1.61 -12.07 -24.58
N TYR A 528 0.93 -11.93 -23.46
CA TYR A 528 -0.53 -11.87 -23.38
C TYR A 528 -1.12 -10.69 -24.18
N ARG A 529 -0.48 -9.51 -24.13
CA ARG A 529 -0.85 -8.36 -24.95
C ARG A 529 -0.72 -8.67 -26.45
N ALA A 530 0.37 -9.31 -26.84
CA ALA A 530 0.60 -9.66 -28.26
C ALA A 530 -0.46 -10.66 -28.77
N GLN A 531 -0.86 -11.62 -27.94
CA GLN A 531 -1.95 -12.53 -28.25
C GLN A 531 -3.28 -11.78 -28.42
N LEU A 532 -3.64 -10.93 -27.46
CA LEU A 532 -4.87 -10.14 -27.50
C LEU A 532 -4.91 -9.20 -28.72
N GLN A 533 -3.77 -8.62 -29.10
CA GLN A 533 -3.67 -7.78 -30.31
C GLN A 533 -3.93 -8.58 -31.60
N ARG A 534 -3.52 -9.85 -31.66
CA ARG A 534 -3.80 -10.73 -32.81
C ARG A 534 -5.30 -11.06 -32.85
N GLU A 535 -5.93 -11.39 -31.73
CA GLU A 535 -7.36 -11.65 -31.63
C GLU A 535 -8.17 -10.44 -32.14
N TYR A 536 -7.90 -9.25 -31.63
CA TYR A 536 -8.59 -8.03 -32.08
C TYR A 536 -8.28 -7.65 -33.54
N ALA A 537 -7.12 -8.02 -34.09
CA ALA A 537 -6.81 -7.78 -35.48
C ALA A 537 -7.62 -8.71 -36.42
N THR A 538 -7.81 -9.98 -36.04
CA THR A 538 -8.65 -10.93 -36.79
C THR A 538 -10.12 -10.53 -36.79
N ASP A 539 -10.62 -10.06 -35.64
CA ASP A 539 -12.00 -9.56 -35.50
C ASP A 539 -12.26 -8.30 -36.32
N TRP A 540 -11.24 -7.45 -36.52
CA TRP A 540 -11.32 -6.24 -37.34
C TRP A 540 -11.29 -6.56 -38.85
N GLU A 541 -10.45 -7.50 -39.29
CA GLU A 541 -10.29 -7.84 -40.72
C GLU A 541 -11.45 -8.68 -41.29
N GLY A 542 -12.15 -9.44 -40.43
CA GLY A 542 -13.28 -10.30 -40.84
C GLY A 542 -14.41 -9.52 -41.52
N PRO A 543 -15.02 -8.51 -40.87
CA PRO A 543 -16.10 -7.70 -41.46
C PRO A 543 -15.67 -6.89 -42.69
N GLN A 544 -14.43 -6.34 -42.71
CA GLN A 544 -13.92 -5.58 -43.84
C GLN A 544 -13.69 -6.45 -45.08
N LYS A 545 -13.26 -7.71 -44.93
CA LYS A 545 -13.16 -8.66 -46.02
C LYS A 545 -14.54 -9.05 -46.55
N ALA A 546 -15.54 -9.21 -45.69
CA ALA A 546 -16.92 -9.48 -46.09
C ALA A 546 -17.54 -8.30 -46.86
N LEU A 547 -17.33 -7.07 -46.45
CA LEU A 547 -17.77 -5.86 -47.17
C LEU A 547 -17.10 -5.72 -48.54
N ARG A 548 -15.79 -5.92 -48.63
CA ARG A 548 -15.08 -5.87 -49.93
C ARG A 548 -15.49 -7.00 -50.89
N SER A 549 -15.85 -8.18 -50.37
CA SER A 549 -16.35 -9.25 -51.23
C SER A 549 -17.75 -8.99 -51.76
N SER A 550 -18.60 -8.26 -51.01
CA SER A 550 -19.92 -7.84 -51.47
C SER A 550 -19.90 -6.70 -52.49
N GLU A 551 -18.91 -5.78 -52.42
CA GLU A 551 -18.71 -4.71 -53.40
C GLU A 551 -18.14 -5.21 -54.73
N VAL A 552 -17.42 -6.33 -54.75
CA VAL A 552 -16.89 -6.95 -56.00
C VAL A 552 -17.93 -7.81 -56.69
N THR A 553 -19.02 -8.19 -56.02
CA THR A 553 -20.11 -9.01 -56.56
C THR A 553 -21.38 -8.20 -56.91
N ALA A 554 -21.40 -6.88 -56.66
CA ALA A 554 -22.41 -5.93 -57.12
C ALA A 554 -21.88 -5.13 -58.32
#